data_178e67ca1ed2a73c3070964f3178dc56
#
_entry.id   178e67ca1ed2a73c3070964f3178dc56
#
_cell.length_a   1.000
_cell.length_b   1.000
_cell.length_c   1.000
_cell.angle_alpha   90.00
_cell.angle_beta   90.00
_cell.angle_gamma   90.00
#
_symmetry.space_group_name_H-M   'P 1'
#
loop_
_entity.id
_entity.type
_entity.pdbx_description
1 polymer ?
#
loop_
_entity_poly.entity_id
_entity_poly.type
_entity_poly.pdbx_seq_one_letter_code
_entity_poly.pdbx_strand_id
1 'polypeptide(L)'
;LLLKLVFKLSIEDITSTMLTFGMGASSMALFARVGGGIYTKAADVGADLVGKVEAGIPEDDPRNPAVIADNVGDNVGDVAGMGADLYESYVGSILSACALGVIAFNKIESVDRVNAVVIPMVLAAVGVLASIIGSLLVKTGESTDQSTLLKALRRGTNTSAIIIAVVAFPLVWFILGKDFIGFYFAILGGLLAGVLIGFFTEYFTSDTYKPTQKLAGKSETGSATIIIG
;
A
#
# COMPACT_ATOMS: atom_id res chain seq x y z
N LEU A 1 17.40 -17.74 -5.48
CA LEU A 1 18.66 -18.06 -6.17
C LEU A 1 19.64 -18.75 -5.22
N LEU A 2 20.04 -18.12 -4.12
CA LEU A 2 21.02 -18.65 -3.15
C LEU A 2 20.57 -20.00 -2.58
N LEU A 3 19.33 -20.12 -2.13
CA LEU A 3 18.76 -21.35 -1.58
C LEU A 3 18.75 -22.51 -2.61
N LYS A 4 18.50 -22.20 -3.88
CA LYS A 4 18.52 -23.21 -4.95
C LYS A 4 19.94 -23.58 -5.39
N LEU A 5 20.81 -22.59 -5.57
CA LEU A 5 22.16 -22.82 -6.13
C LEU A 5 23.15 -23.37 -5.11
N VAL A 6 23.11 -22.87 -3.87
CA VAL A 6 24.05 -23.26 -2.82
C VAL A 6 23.54 -24.43 -2.01
N PHE A 7 22.29 -24.35 -1.54
CA PHE A 7 21.71 -25.39 -0.67
C PHE A 7 20.96 -26.47 -1.42
N LYS A 8 20.76 -26.36 -2.73
CA LYS A 8 20.08 -27.32 -3.60
C LYS A 8 18.69 -27.72 -3.09
N LEU A 9 18.00 -26.82 -2.40
CA LEU A 9 16.66 -27.06 -1.86
C LEU A 9 15.63 -27.22 -2.99
N SER A 10 14.57 -27.98 -2.71
CA SER A 10 13.41 -28.07 -3.58
C SER A 10 12.68 -26.72 -3.67
N ILE A 11 11.85 -26.51 -4.69
CA ILE A 11 11.06 -25.27 -4.82
C ILE A 11 10.06 -25.15 -3.69
N GLU A 12 9.47 -26.23 -3.26
CA GLU A 12 8.57 -26.32 -2.13
C GLU A 12 9.25 -25.86 -0.83
N ASP A 13 10.45 -26.40 -0.56
CA ASP A 13 11.23 -26.01 0.62
C ASP A 13 11.68 -24.55 0.56
N ILE A 14 12.05 -24.04 -0.62
CA ILE A 14 12.39 -22.64 -0.83
C ILE A 14 11.18 -21.76 -0.50
N THR A 15 10.02 -22.08 -1.03
CA THR A 15 8.80 -21.31 -0.82
C THR A 15 8.37 -21.30 0.64
N SER A 16 8.45 -22.47 1.30
CA SER A 16 8.19 -22.59 2.74
C SER A 16 9.18 -21.78 3.58
N THR A 17 10.48 -21.85 3.25
CA THR A 17 11.51 -21.05 3.93
C THR A 17 11.30 -19.55 3.75
N MET A 18 10.83 -19.13 2.57
CA MET A 18 10.56 -17.71 2.31
C MET A 18 9.39 -17.14 3.14
N LEU A 19 8.52 -17.98 3.70
CA LEU A 19 7.49 -17.53 4.64
C LEU A 19 8.09 -16.92 5.91
N THR A 20 9.25 -17.41 6.35
CA THR A 20 9.97 -16.83 7.52
C THR A 20 10.45 -15.41 7.24
N PHE A 21 10.81 -15.09 5.98
CA PHE A 21 11.10 -13.73 5.57
C PHE A 21 9.86 -12.83 5.70
N GLY A 22 8.68 -13.34 5.32
CA GLY A 22 7.41 -12.63 5.52
C GLY A 22 7.13 -12.34 7.01
N MET A 23 7.40 -13.29 7.91
CA MET A 23 7.29 -13.06 9.35
C MET A 23 8.27 -11.99 9.85
N GLY A 24 9.49 -11.95 9.33
CA GLY A 24 10.46 -10.91 9.62
C GLY A 24 9.99 -9.52 9.15
N ALA A 25 9.44 -9.45 7.93
CA ALA A 25 8.86 -8.22 7.40
C ALA A 25 7.70 -7.72 8.27
N SER A 26 6.79 -8.63 8.70
CA SER A 26 5.68 -8.31 9.58
C SER A 26 6.16 -7.78 10.95
N SER A 27 7.14 -8.43 11.56
CA SER A 27 7.70 -7.98 12.83
C SER A 27 8.32 -6.59 12.72
N MET A 28 9.10 -6.33 11.67
CA MET A 28 9.73 -5.04 11.42
C MET A 28 8.69 -3.95 11.16
N ALA A 29 7.65 -4.25 10.38
CA ALA A 29 6.54 -3.34 10.12
C ALA A 29 5.77 -2.99 11.39
N LEU A 30 5.53 -3.96 12.28
CA LEU A 30 4.89 -3.75 13.57
C LEU A 30 5.67 -2.73 14.42
N PHE A 31 6.98 -2.91 14.56
CA PHE A 31 7.81 -1.98 15.33
C PHE A 31 7.85 -0.58 14.71
N ALA A 32 7.92 -0.49 13.37
CA ALA A 32 7.90 0.79 12.68
C ALA A 32 6.58 1.54 12.88
N ARG A 33 5.43 0.83 12.79
CA ARG A 33 4.09 1.41 13.02
C ARG A 33 3.90 1.87 14.45
N VAL A 34 4.24 1.01 15.41
CA VAL A 34 4.09 1.35 16.85
C VAL A 34 5.02 2.50 17.22
N GLY A 35 6.28 2.44 16.81
CA GLY A 35 7.25 3.51 17.08
C GLY A 35 6.87 4.84 16.41
N GLY A 36 6.42 4.79 15.15
CA GLY A 36 5.92 5.96 14.43
C GLY A 36 4.70 6.57 15.11
N GLY A 37 3.71 5.74 15.49
CA GLY A 37 2.51 6.20 16.17
C GLY A 37 2.79 6.82 17.55
N ILE A 38 3.73 6.26 18.30
CA ILE A 38 4.16 6.86 19.59
C ILE A 38 4.80 8.22 19.34
N TYR A 39 5.68 8.33 18.35
CA TYR A 39 6.36 9.58 18.02
C TYR A 39 5.35 10.67 17.59
N THR A 40 4.42 10.34 16.68
CA THR A 40 3.38 11.25 16.20
C THR A 40 2.53 11.75 17.36
N LYS A 41 2.04 10.85 18.21
CA LYS A 41 1.21 11.24 19.34
C LYS A 41 1.96 12.03 20.42
N ALA A 42 3.23 11.77 20.62
CA ALA A 42 4.05 12.56 21.52
C ALA A 42 4.26 13.99 20.99
N ALA A 43 4.46 14.14 19.68
CA ALA A 43 4.62 15.43 19.04
C ALA A 43 3.32 16.25 19.06
N ASP A 44 2.22 15.67 18.63
CA ASP A 44 0.86 16.25 18.61
C ASP A 44 0.43 16.74 20.01
N VAL A 45 0.43 15.83 21.00
CA VAL A 45 0.06 16.19 22.38
C VAL A 45 1.03 17.20 22.97
N GLY A 46 2.33 17.10 22.69
CA GLY A 46 3.33 18.06 23.15
C GLY A 46 3.12 19.46 22.55
N ALA A 47 2.83 19.55 21.25
CA ALA A 47 2.53 20.79 20.57
C ALA A 47 1.25 21.46 21.14
N ASP A 48 0.23 20.66 21.38
CA ASP A 48 -1.03 21.12 21.98
C ASP A 48 -0.85 21.63 23.41
N LEU A 49 -0.09 20.94 24.25
CA LEU A 49 0.17 21.38 25.61
C LEU A 49 0.91 22.72 25.64
N VAL A 50 1.96 22.86 24.84
CA VAL A 50 2.73 24.11 24.77
C VAL A 50 1.87 25.23 24.17
N GLY A 51 1.16 24.99 23.09
CA GLY A 51 0.37 26.00 22.41
C GLY A 51 -0.88 26.40 23.20
N LYS A 52 -1.77 25.46 23.41
CA LYS A 52 -3.10 25.74 23.97
C LYS A 52 -3.08 25.99 25.48
N VAL A 53 -2.27 25.23 26.23
CA VAL A 53 -2.26 25.29 27.70
C VAL A 53 -1.28 26.31 28.23
N GLU A 54 -0.02 26.29 27.78
CA GLU A 54 1.01 27.20 28.33
C GLU A 54 0.98 28.57 27.63
N ALA A 55 0.93 28.62 26.31
CA ALA A 55 0.98 29.88 25.58
C ALA A 55 -0.39 30.51 25.30
N GLY A 56 -1.49 29.74 25.40
CA GLY A 56 -2.85 30.23 25.15
C GLY A 56 -3.07 30.67 23.68
N ILE A 57 -2.37 30.07 22.76
CA ILE A 57 -2.45 30.35 21.32
C ILE A 57 -3.24 29.24 20.61
N PRO A 58 -3.83 29.52 19.42
CA PRO A 58 -4.53 28.52 18.63
C PRO A 58 -3.64 27.33 18.23
N GLU A 59 -4.29 26.22 17.91
CA GLU A 59 -3.65 25.08 17.28
C GLU A 59 -2.97 25.49 15.97
N ASP A 60 -1.87 24.87 15.62
CA ASP A 60 -1.07 25.18 14.43
C ASP A 60 -0.57 26.64 14.31
N ASP A 61 -0.54 27.38 15.41
CA ASP A 61 -0.05 28.76 15.39
C ASP A 61 1.47 28.77 15.07
N PRO A 62 1.92 29.52 14.03
CA PRO A 62 3.32 29.55 13.63
C PRO A 62 4.27 30.11 14.71
N ARG A 63 3.77 30.71 15.76
CA ARG A 63 4.54 31.15 16.94
C ARG A 63 4.92 29.99 17.86
N ASN A 64 4.24 28.83 17.75
CA ASN A 64 4.56 27.64 18.52
C ASN A 64 5.62 26.80 17.79
N PRO A 65 6.87 26.75 18.27
CA PRO A 65 7.91 25.95 17.60
C PRO A 65 7.63 24.45 17.63
N ALA A 66 6.75 23.97 18.50
CA ALA A 66 6.36 22.58 18.58
C ALA A 66 5.52 22.13 17.37
N VAL A 67 4.92 23.06 16.61
CA VAL A 67 4.23 22.76 15.34
C VAL A 67 5.17 22.11 14.32
N ILE A 68 6.46 22.44 14.34
CA ILE A 68 7.44 21.78 13.47
C ILE A 68 7.58 20.29 13.86
N ALA A 69 7.63 20.00 15.16
CA ALA A 69 7.73 18.63 15.66
C ALA A 69 6.47 17.82 15.33
N ASP A 70 5.32 18.45 15.39
CA ASP A 70 4.03 17.87 15.05
C ASP A 70 3.97 17.48 13.55
N ASN A 71 4.28 18.42 12.66
CA ASN A 71 4.36 18.15 11.22
C ASN A 71 5.39 17.07 10.86
N VAL A 72 6.53 17.02 11.56
CA VAL A 72 7.52 15.93 11.40
C VAL A 72 6.94 14.62 11.92
N GLY A 73 6.22 14.65 13.02
CA GLY A 73 5.53 13.50 13.61
C GLY A 73 4.56 12.85 12.64
N ASP A 74 3.73 13.64 11.97
CA ASP A 74 2.80 13.15 10.95
C ASP A 74 3.55 12.43 9.81
N ASN A 75 4.66 12.99 9.34
CA ASN A 75 5.47 12.32 8.33
C ASN A 75 6.10 11.02 8.84
N VAL A 76 6.51 10.93 10.10
CA VAL A 76 7.07 9.70 10.67
C VAL A 76 5.97 8.66 10.93
N GLY A 77 4.85 9.05 11.51
CA GLY A 77 3.74 8.15 11.84
C GLY A 77 2.95 7.72 10.61
N ASP A 78 2.44 8.68 9.88
CA ASP A 78 1.47 8.44 8.82
C ASP A 78 2.16 8.00 7.52
N VAL A 79 3.29 8.59 7.15
CA VAL A 79 3.98 8.21 5.91
C VAL A 79 4.91 7.02 6.12
N ALA A 80 5.86 7.09 7.05
CA ALA A 80 6.82 6.02 7.25
C ALA A 80 6.18 4.79 7.91
N GLY A 81 5.28 4.98 8.88
CA GLY A 81 4.54 3.91 9.55
C GLY A 81 3.63 3.15 8.59
N MET A 82 2.82 3.85 7.77
CA MET A 82 2.00 3.22 6.73
C MET A 82 2.85 2.60 5.63
N GLY A 83 3.98 3.20 5.26
CA GLY A 83 4.91 2.62 4.29
C GLY A 83 5.43 1.25 4.74
N ALA A 84 5.72 1.08 6.03
CA ALA A 84 6.10 -0.20 6.60
C ALA A 84 4.98 -1.25 6.51
N ASP A 85 3.72 -0.85 6.74
CA ASP A 85 2.54 -1.71 6.61
C ASP A 85 2.31 -2.15 5.16
N LEU A 86 2.44 -1.23 4.22
CA LEU A 86 2.35 -1.53 2.79
C LEU A 86 3.46 -2.49 2.34
N TYR A 87 4.69 -2.34 2.87
CA TYR A 87 5.79 -3.26 2.61
C TYR A 87 5.47 -4.67 3.10
N GLU A 88 4.93 -4.84 4.31
CA GLU A 88 4.49 -6.13 4.85
C GLU A 88 3.46 -6.79 3.92
N SER A 89 2.43 -6.05 3.55
CA SER A 89 1.36 -6.53 2.67
C SER A 89 1.86 -6.90 1.28
N TYR A 90 2.81 -6.12 0.75
CA TYR A 90 3.44 -6.38 -0.55
C TYR A 90 4.25 -7.68 -0.54
N VAL A 91 5.09 -7.87 0.47
CA VAL A 91 5.87 -9.10 0.66
C VAL A 91 4.95 -10.30 0.83
N GLY A 92 3.93 -10.19 1.70
CA GLY A 92 2.96 -11.24 1.95
C GLY A 92 2.20 -11.66 0.68
N SER A 93 1.80 -10.69 -0.14
CA SER A 93 1.10 -10.96 -1.41
C SER A 93 1.99 -11.71 -2.41
N ILE A 94 3.25 -11.31 -2.55
CA ILE A 94 4.21 -12.02 -3.43
C ILE A 94 4.44 -13.45 -2.96
N LEU A 95 4.69 -13.64 -1.66
CA LEU A 95 4.94 -14.96 -1.09
C LEU A 95 3.73 -15.88 -1.21
N SER A 96 2.53 -15.35 -0.97
CA SER A 96 1.28 -16.10 -1.13
C SER A 96 1.07 -16.51 -2.59
N ALA A 97 1.29 -15.61 -3.53
CA ALA A 97 1.19 -15.92 -4.96
C ALA A 97 2.22 -16.98 -5.38
N CYS A 98 3.46 -16.91 -4.89
CA CYS A 98 4.48 -17.92 -5.14
C CYS A 98 4.07 -19.29 -4.58
N ALA A 99 3.59 -19.35 -3.33
CA ALA A 99 3.18 -20.59 -2.69
C ALA A 99 2.00 -21.24 -3.42
N LEU A 100 0.97 -20.47 -3.75
CA LEU A 100 -0.16 -20.95 -4.54
C LEU A 100 0.25 -21.41 -5.93
N GLY A 101 1.16 -20.68 -6.58
CA GLY A 101 1.71 -21.03 -7.88
C GLY A 101 2.40 -22.39 -7.86
N VAL A 102 3.27 -22.66 -6.88
CA VAL A 102 3.94 -23.96 -6.73
C VAL A 102 2.94 -25.11 -6.58
N ILE A 103 1.89 -24.92 -5.78
CA ILE A 103 0.84 -25.94 -5.56
C ILE A 103 0.02 -26.15 -6.84
N ALA A 104 -0.40 -25.07 -7.51
CA ALA A 104 -1.23 -25.14 -8.70
C ALA A 104 -0.53 -25.84 -9.86
N PHE A 105 0.77 -25.57 -10.06
CA PHE A 105 1.56 -26.14 -11.15
C PHE A 105 2.21 -27.50 -10.80
N ASN A 106 1.99 -28.03 -9.60
CA ASN A 106 2.57 -29.31 -9.18
C ASN A 106 2.13 -30.50 -10.06
N LYS A 107 0.93 -30.43 -10.66
CA LYS A 107 0.36 -31.49 -11.50
C LYS A 107 0.46 -31.20 -13.00
N ILE A 108 1.07 -30.09 -13.39
CA ILE A 108 1.12 -29.60 -14.77
C ILE A 108 2.55 -29.80 -15.30
N GLU A 109 2.76 -30.81 -16.15
CA GLU A 109 4.09 -31.10 -16.71
C GLU A 109 4.55 -30.08 -17.78
N SER A 110 3.63 -29.35 -18.36
CA SER A 110 3.93 -28.42 -19.47
C SER A 110 4.62 -27.11 -19.06
N VAL A 111 4.65 -26.78 -17.76
CA VAL A 111 5.27 -25.54 -17.24
C VAL A 111 6.24 -25.91 -16.11
N ASP A 112 7.47 -25.38 -16.22
CA ASP A 112 8.43 -25.52 -15.12
C ASP A 112 7.87 -24.81 -13.87
N ARG A 113 7.86 -25.50 -12.75
CA ARG A 113 7.45 -24.95 -11.44
C ARG A 113 8.22 -23.71 -11.04
N VAL A 114 9.43 -23.55 -11.56
CA VAL A 114 10.22 -22.32 -11.40
C VAL A 114 9.47 -21.12 -11.94
N ASN A 115 8.80 -21.26 -13.09
CA ASN A 115 8.06 -20.19 -13.73
C ASN A 115 6.86 -19.74 -12.89
N ALA A 116 6.25 -20.65 -12.13
CA ALA A 116 5.18 -20.31 -11.19
C ALA A 116 5.62 -19.37 -10.06
N VAL A 117 6.88 -19.46 -9.62
CA VAL A 117 7.48 -18.56 -8.62
C VAL A 117 8.03 -17.29 -9.27
N VAL A 118 8.56 -17.40 -10.48
CA VAL A 118 9.18 -16.28 -11.20
C VAL A 118 8.14 -15.23 -11.61
N ILE A 119 6.94 -15.64 -12.04
CA ILE A 119 5.94 -14.70 -12.56
C ILE A 119 5.44 -13.69 -11.52
N PRO A 120 5.08 -14.05 -10.26
CA PRO A 120 4.73 -13.08 -9.24
C PRO A 120 5.88 -12.12 -8.92
N MET A 121 7.11 -12.61 -8.89
CA MET A 121 8.29 -11.78 -8.62
C MET A 121 8.58 -10.78 -9.74
N VAL A 122 8.45 -11.21 -11.01
CA VAL A 122 8.65 -10.33 -12.17
C VAL A 122 7.54 -9.30 -12.25
N LEU A 123 6.28 -9.69 -12.00
CA LEU A 123 5.15 -8.74 -11.92
C LEU A 123 5.36 -7.71 -10.80
N ALA A 124 5.84 -8.14 -9.65
CA ALA A 124 6.18 -7.24 -8.56
C ALA A 124 7.29 -6.25 -8.94
N ALA A 125 8.35 -6.72 -9.60
CA ALA A 125 9.43 -5.85 -10.09
C ALA A 125 8.92 -4.83 -11.13
N VAL A 126 8.08 -5.26 -12.07
CA VAL A 126 7.42 -4.36 -13.03
C VAL A 126 6.51 -3.37 -12.30
N GLY A 127 5.79 -3.82 -11.26
CA GLY A 127 4.96 -2.97 -10.40
C GLY A 127 5.76 -1.84 -9.74
N VAL A 128 6.95 -2.13 -9.23
CA VAL A 128 7.86 -1.10 -8.66
C VAL A 128 8.25 -0.09 -9.73
N LEU A 129 8.67 -0.54 -10.91
CA LEU A 129 9.04 0.38 -12.01
C LEU A 129 7.85 1.21 -12.48
N ALA A 130 6.67 0.61 -12.61
CA ALA A 130 5.44 1.30 -12.95
C ALA A 130 5.06 2.35 -11.90
N SER A 131 5.24 2.04 -10.62
CA SER A 131 4.99 2.97 -9.51
C SER A 131 5.96 4.16 -9.52
N ILE A 132 7.23 3.95 -9.83
CA ILE A 132 8.20 5.03 -10.00
C ILE A 132 7.77 5.96 -11.15
N ILE A 133 7.38 5.40 -12.30
CA ILE A 133 6.87 6.19 -13.42
C ILE A 133 5.59 6.93 -13.02
N GLY A 134 4.66 6.25 -12.35
CA GLY A 134 3.41 6.83 -11.86
C GLY A 134 3.66 8.00 -10.90
N SER A 135 4.61 7.88 -9.98
CA SER A 135 4.95 8.93 -9.01
C SER A 135 5.50 10.19 -9.69
N LEU A 136 6.26 10.05 -10.78
CA LEU A 136 6.76 11.20 -11.55
C LEU A 136 5.65 11.99 -12.27
N LEU A 137 4.48 11.37 -12.47
CA LEU A 137 3.30 11.99 -13.07
C LEU A 137 2.38 12.67 -12.04
N VAL A 138 2.62 12.43 -10.75
CA VAL A 138 1.91 13.13 -9.68
C VAL A 138 2.47 14.55 -9.59
N LYS A 139 1.78 15.47 -10.23
CA LYS A 139 2.12 16.91 -10.19
C LYS A 139 0.89 17.68 -9.71
N THR A 140 1.07 18.40 -8.62
CA THR A 140 0.14 19.41 -8.12
C THR A 140 0.79 20.77 -8.29
N GLY A 141 0.03 21.78 -8.72
CA GLY A 141 0.50 23.16 -8.65
C GLY A 141 0.53 23.66 -7.19
N GLU A 142 0.45 24.95 -6.98
CA GLU A 142 0.37 25.55 -5.65
C GLU A 142 -1.04 25.43 -5.02
N SER A 143 -1.91 24.60 -5.60
CA SER A 143 -3.28 24.40 -5.11
C SER A 143 -3.26 23.54 -3.84
N THR A 144 -3.88 24.06 -2.79
CA THR A 144 -4.13 23.37 -1.52
C THR A 144 -5.48 22.65 -1.50
N ASP A 145 -6.25 22.70 -2.61
CA ASP A 145 -7.55 22.05 -2.71
C ASP A 145 -7.42 20.53 -2.71
N GLN A 146 -8.05 19.89 -1.73
CA GLN A 146 -7.98 18.44 -1.51
C GLN A 146 -8.44 17.65 -2.72
N SER A 147 -9.46 18.11 -3.43
CA SER A 147 -9.97 17.43 -4.63
C SER A 147 -8.92 17.40 -5.75
N THR A 148 -8.12 18.45 -5.86
CA THR A 148 -7.02 18.55 -6.83
C THR A 148 -5.87 17.62 -6.46
N LEU A 149 -5.52 17.53 -5.16
CA LEU A 149 -4.50 16.62 -4.64
C LEU A 149 -4.88 15.16 -4.89
N LEU A 150 -6.11 14.77 -4.55
CA LEU A 150 -6.63 13.42 -4.80
C LEU A 150 -6.65 13.03 -6.28
N LYS A 151 -7.02 13.97 -7.17
CA LYS A 151 -6.97 13.74 -8.62
C LYS A 151 -5.53 13.52 -9.12
N ALA A 152 -4.55 14.24 -8.58
CA ALA A 152 -3.15 14.05 -8.93
C ALA A 152 -2.64 12.68 -8.48
N LEU A 153 -2.95 12.25 -7.25
CA LEU A 153 -2.61 10.92 -6.75
C LEU A 153 -3.26 9.81 -7.61
N ARG A 154 -4.54 9.96 -7.96
CA ARG A 154 -5.23 9.01 -8.85
C ARG A 154 -4.61 8.91 -10.24
N ARG A 155 -4.06 9.99 -10.78
CA ARG A 155 -3.32 9.91 -12.06
C ARG A 155 -2.11 9.01 -11.93
N GLY A 156 -1.34 9.12 -10.85
CA GLY A 156 -0.18 8.25 -10.61
C GLY A 156 -0.58 6.78 -10.48
N THR A 157 -1.55 6.47 -9.63
CA THR A 157 -2.00 5.08 -9.40
C THR A 157 -2.63 4.46 -10.65
N ASN A 158 -3.48 5.19 -11.37
CA ASN A 158 -4.11 4.70 -12.60
C ASN A 158 -3.07 4.46 -13.70
N THR A 159 -2.07 5.34 -13.82
CA THR A 159 -0.99 5.15 -14.80
C THR A 159 -0.20 3.88 -14.50
N SER A 160 0.17 3.66 -13.23
CA SER A 160 0.85 2.44 -12.80
C SER A 160 0.00 1.20 -13.11
N ALA A 161 -1.30 1.25 -12.83
CA ALA A 161 -2.23 0.16 -13.12
C ALA A 161 -2.31 -0.15 -14.62
N ILE A 162 -2.36 0.87 -15.47
CA ILE A 162 -2.38 0.69 -16.93
C ILE A 162 -1.07 0.07 -17.42
N ILE A 163 0.07 0.54 -16.94
CA ILE A 163 1.38 -0.02 -17.30
C ILE A 163 1.43 -1.51 -16.92
N ILE A 164 1.02 -1.86 -15.71
CA ILE A 164 0.98 -3.26 -15.26
C ILE A 164 0.05 -4.08 -16.15
N ALA A 165 -1.16 -3.58 -16.46
CA ALA A 165 -2.12 -4.27 -17.32
C ALA A 165 -1.53 -4.57 -18.71
N VAL A 166 -0.83 -3.60 -19.30
CA VAL A 166 -0.21 -3.76 -20.63
C VAL A 166 0.97 -4.74 -20.59
N VAL A 167 1.84 -4.61 -19.58
CA VAL A 167 3.07 -5.43 -19.48
C VAL A 167 2.77 -6.85 -18.99
N ALA A 168 1.71 -7.06 -18.21
CA ALA A 168 1.33 -8.39 -17.75
C ALA A 168 0.99 -9.35 -18.90
N PHE A 169 0.42 -8.85 -20.00
CA PHE A 169 0.09 -9.70 -21.16
C PHE A 169 1.31 -10.42 -21.75
N PRO A 170 2.35 -9.70 -22.23
CA PRO A 170 3.53 -10.37 -22.76
C PRO A 170 4.26 -11.21 -21.70
N LEU A 171 4.27 -10.80 -20.43
CA LEU A 171 4.90 -11.58 -19.38
C LEU A 171 4.25 -12.95 -19.20
N VAL A 172 2.93 -13.00 -19.11
CA VAL A 172 2.19 -14.28 -19.02
C VAL A 172 2.45 -15.12 -20.26
N TRP A 173 2.39 -14.51 -21.44
CA TRP A 173 2.61 -15.20 -22.70
C TRP A 173 4.00 -15.82 -22.85
N PHE A 174 5.05 -15.08 -22.47
CA PHE A 174 6.43 -15.57 -22.61
C PHE A 174 6.86 -16.52 -21.48
N ILE A 175 6.35 -16.33 -20.26
CA ILE A 175 6.78 -17.13 -19.09
C ILE A 175 5.95 -18.41 -18.95
N LEU A 176 4.62 -18.33 -19.08
CA LEU A 176 3.73 -19.49 -18.89
C LEU A 176 3.29 -20.13 -20.20
N GLY A 177 3.28 -19.39 -21.30
CA GLY A 177 2.82 -19.87 -22.60
C GLY A 177 1.36 -19.53 -22.92
N LYS A 178 0.96 -19.83 -24.17
CA LYS A 178 -0.36 -19.45 -24.70
C LYS A 178 -1.53 -20.11 -23.99
N ASP A 179 -1.36 -21.31 -23.50
CA ASP A 179 -2.43 -22.09 -22.86
C ASP A 179 -2.85 -21.52 -21.50
N PHE A 180 -2.02 -20.64 -20.93
CA PHE A 180 -2.21 -20.04 -19.62
C PHE A 180 -2.69 -18.58 -19.67
N ILE A 181 -3.23 -18.12 -20.78
CA ILE A 181 -3.75 -16.75 -20.93
C ILE A 181 -4.83 -16.39 -19.89
N GLY A 182 -5.50 -17.39 -19.30
CA GLY A 182 -6.44 -17.20 -18.20
C GLY A 182 -5.84 -16.48 -16.99
N PHE A 183 -4.53 -16.67 -16.71
CA PHE A 183 -3.84 -15.96 -15.63
C PHE A 183 -3.75 -14.45 -15.89
N TYR A 184 -3.62 -14.04 -17.15
CA TYR A 184 -3.69 -12.62 -17.52
C TYR A 184 -5.03 -11.99 -17.12
N PHE A 185 -6.15 -12.67 -17.43
CA PHE A 185 -7.47 -12.18 -17.03
C PHE A 185 -7.65 -12.17 -15.52
N ALA A 186 -7.06 -13.13 -14.80
CA ALA A 186 -7.05 -13.11 -13.33
C ALA A 186 -6.27 -11.91 -12.77
N ILE A 187 -5.12 -11.58 -13.36
CA ILE A 187 -4.34 -10.37 -13.00
C ILE A 187 -5.16 -9.11 -13.25
N LEU A 188 -5.82 -9.00 -14.40
CA LEU A 188 -6.70 -7.86 -14.71
C LEU A 188 -7.87 -7.75 -13.73
N GLY A 189 -8.47 -8.88 -13.37
CA GLY A 189 -9.54 -8.93 -12.37
C GLY A 189 -9.09 -8.41 -11.00
N GLY A 190 -7.90 -8.84 -10.54
CA GLY A 190 -7.30 -8.35 -9.30
C GLY A 190 -6.97 -6.86 -9.36
N LEU A 191 -6.43 -6.39 -10.48
CA LEU A 191 -6.12 -4.98 -10.70
C LEU A 191 -7.39 -4.11 -10.69
N LEU A 192 -8.44 -4.54 -11.38
CA LEU A 192 -9.73 -3.87 -11.38
C LEU A 192 -10.33 -3.82 -9.96
N ALA A 193 -10.29 -4.93 -9.24
CA ALA A 193 -10.74 -4.99 -7.86
C ALA A 193 -10.00 -3.97 -6.98
N GLY A 194 -8.66 -3.88 -7.10
CA GLY A 194 -7.85 -2.90 -6.37
C GLY A 194 -8.24 -1.45 -6.69
N VAL A 195 -8.45 -1.12 -7.97
CA VAL A 195 -8.91 0.21 -8.40
C VAL A 195 -10.30 0.53 -7.83
N LEU A 196 -11.23 -0.44 -7.86
CA LEU A 196 -12.57 -0.27 -7.30
C LEU A 196 -12.55 -0.08 -5.78
N ILE A 197 -11.76 -0.87 -5.06
CA ILE A 197 -11.58 -0.72 -3.62
C ILE A 197 -11.06 0.70 -3.31
N GLY A 198 -10.02 1.15 -4.01
CA GLY A 198 -9.50 2.51 -3.83
C GLY A 198 -10.55 3.59 -4.09
N PHE A 199 -11.35 3.43 -5.14
CA PHE A 199 -12.45 4.35 -5.45
C PHE A 199 -13.53 4.38 -4.36
N PHE A 200 -13.99 3.21 -3.90
CA PHE A 200 -14.98 3.15 -2.83
C PHE A 200 -14.44 3.64 -1.49
N THR A 201 -13.20 3.34 -1.18
CA THR A 201 -12.55 3.87 0.03
C THR A 201 -12.57 5.40 -0.02
N GLU A 202 -12.12 6.02 -1.09
CA GLU A 202 -12.16 7.47 -1.25
C GLU A 202 -13.58 8.03 -1.15
N TYR A 203 -14.55 7.40 -1.80
CA TYR A 203 -15.95 7.83 -1.76
C TYR A 203 -16.53 7.87 -0.35
N PHE A 204 -16.16 6.90 0.51
CA PHE A 204 -16.69 6.82 1.87
C PHE A 204 -15.85 7.56 2.92
N THR A 205 -14.61 7.94 2.62
CA THR A 205 -13.71 8.58 3.58
C THR A 205 -13.40 10.04 3.30
N SER A 206 -13.47 10.48 2.05
CA SER A 206 -13.17 11.87 1.68
C SER A 206 -14.29 12.83 2.11
N ASP A 207 -13.93 13.98 2.60
CA ASP A 207 -14.82 15.09 3.00
C ASP A 207 -15.60 15.70 1.82
N THR A 208 -15.13 15.51 0.59
CA THR A 208 -15.79 16.00 -0.63
C THR A 208 -17.07 15.25 -0.97
N TYR A 209 -17.29 14.06 -0.39
CA TYR A 209 -18.42 13.22 -0.72
C TYR A 209 -19.48 13.19 0.38
N LYS A 210 -20.73 12.97 -0.06
CA LYS A 210 -21.93 12.97 0.81
C LYS A 210 -21.86 12.04 2.03
N PRO A 211 -21.26 10.82 1.98
CA PRO A 211 -21.23 9.95 3.15
C PRO A 211 -20.53 10.62 4.34
N THR A 212 -19.35 11.15 4.12
CA THR A 212 -18.56 11.83 5.17
C THR A 212 -19.24 13.11 5.63
N GLN A 213 -19.79 13.92 4.70
CA GLN A 213 -20.53 15.14 5.04
C GLN A 213 -21.78 14.85 5.89
N LYS A 214 -22.50 13.76 5.59
CA LYS A 214 -23.64 13.34 6.41
C LYS A 214 -23.21 12.89 7.81
N LEU A 215 -22.08 12.20 7.92
CA LEU A 215 -21.54 11.80 9.21
C LEU A 215 -21.09 13.03 10.02
N ALA A 216 -20.42 13.99 9.39
CA ALA A 216 -20.04 15.25 10.02
C ALA A 216 -21.27 16.03 10.51
N GLY A 217 -22.36 16.10 9.72
CA GLY A 217 -23.60 16.73 10.17
C GLY A 217 -24.26 16.06 11.39
N LYS A 218 -24.05 14.76 11.60
CA LYS A 218 -24.54 14.05 12.80
C LYS A 218 -23.76 14.42 14.06
N SER A 219 -22.55 14.99 13.94
CA SER A 219 -21.76 15.43 15.08
C SER A 219 -22.43 16.58 15.87
N GLU A 220 -23.27 17.37 15.20
CA GLU A 220 -24.00 18.46 15.84
C GLU A 220 -24.99 17.96 16.93
N THR A 221 -25.44 16.73 16.83
CA THR A 221 -26.39 16.12 17.76
C THR A 221 -25.73 15.32 18.89
N GLY A 222 -24.40 15.16 18.85
CA GLY A 222 -23.60 14.55 19.90
C GLY A 222 -22.79 13.34 19.46
N SER A 223 -21.85 12.90 20.30
CA SER A 223 -20.90 11.82 20.02
C SER A 223 -21.59 10.45 19.76
N ALA A 224 -22.68 10.18 20.46
CA ALA A 224 -23.42 8.92 20.29
C ALA A 224 -23.99 8.76 18.87
N THR A 225 -24.50 9.84 18.28
CA THR A 225 -25.06 9.86 16.92
C THR A 225 -24.01 9.69 15.84
N ILE A 226 -22.76 10.06 16.08
CA ILE A 226 -21.66 9.78 15.16
C ILE A 226 -21.32 8.27 15.14
N ILE A 227 -21.36 7.62 16.33
CA ILE A 227 -21.02 6.19 16.44
C ILE A 227 -22.08 5.30 15.80
N ILE A 228 -23.36 5.70 15.88
CA ILE A 228 -24.51 4.95 15.34
C ILE A 228 -24.73 5.26 13.86
N GLY A 229 -24.26 6.38 13.38
CA GLY A 229 -24.44 6.89 12.01
C GLY A 229 -23.60 6.34 10.96
#